data_a8b99bd9f250f696a49380e3ceef5c06
#
_entry.id   a8b99bd9f250f696a49380e3ceef5c06
#
_cell.length_a   1.000
_cell.length_b   1.000
_cell.length_c   1.000
_cell.angle_alpha   90.00
_cell.angle_beta   90.00
_cell.angle_gamma   90.00
#
_symmetry.space_group_name_H-M   'P 1'
#
loop_
_entity.id
_entity.type
_entity.pdbx_description
1 polymer ?
#
loop_
_entity_poly.entity_id
_entity_poly.type
_entity_poly.pdbx_seq_one_letter_code
_entity_poly.pdbx_strand_id
1 'polypeptide(L)'
;MLGLGQTGNYRLQLSENCIYLSDKEQPMKTSRPTLKSHVSRRITQAQTNMVWTPMDFSDLGSRDAVDKTLQRLVASKELRRIDRGLYDLPKMNSLTAKPSVPDYHSVIDAVGRRDQVRVLIDGLTAANDLGLTPIVPGQVIVHTDGRLRPITLGNLTLQFKLTAPSKLYWAGHPAMRIIQALYWLRDSLKDSAQVDQATIQAKLVRLLQASDQKAAIQADLRTGLHTIPAWMQKWVRELLLRAEHFSLEARS
;
A
#
# COMPACT_ATOMS: atom_id res chain seq x y z
N MET A 1 83.42 4.71 -49.07
CA MET A 1 83.96 3.41 -48.67
C MET A 1 82.81 2.60 -48.13
N LEU A 2 82.26 1.74 -48.96
CA LEU A 2 82.36 0.28 -48.87
C LEU A 2 81.77 -0.25 -47.54
N GLY A 3 80.76 -0.99 -47.48
CA GLY A 3 80.50 -2.25 -48.16
C GLY A 3 79.12 -2.82 -47.88
N LEU A 4 78.70 -3.37 -48.83
CA LEU A 4 77.98 -4.61 -49.19
C LEU A 4 77.59 -5.53 -48.01
N GLY A 5 76.33 -5.90 -47.89
CA GLY A 5 75.94 -7.25 -48.32
C GLY A 5 75.18 -8.00 -47.24
N GLN A 6 74.04 -8.39 -47.45
CA GLN A 6 73.59 -9.77 -47.72
C GLN A 6 72.10 -9.93 -47.53
N THR A 7 71.50 -10.32 -48.60
CA THR A 7 70.12 -10.81 -48.69
C THR A 7 70.00 -12.16 -48.00
N GLY A 8 69.13 -12.24 -47.00
CA GLY A 8 68.71 -13.48 -46.36
C GLY A 8 67.24 -13.76 -46.69
N ASN A 9 67.04 -14.66 -47.63
CA ASN A 9 65.74 -15.25 -47.97
C ASN A 9 65.23 -16.07 -46.78
N TYR A 10 64.17 -15.58 -46.10
CA TYR A 10 63.40 -16.45 -45.23
C TYR A 10 62.11 -16.85 -45.91
N ARG A 11 62.09 -18.11 -46.29
CA ARG A 11 60.98 -18.86 -46.84
C ARG A 11 59.91 -19.01 -45.74
N LEU A 12 58.79 -18.32 -45.84
CA LEU A 12 57.66 -18.51 -44.95
C LEU A 12 57.00 -19.86 -45.26
N GLN A 13 57.17 -20.79 -44.31
CA GLN A 13 56.39 -22.00 -44.23
C GLN A 13 55.05 -21.69 -43.60
N LEU A 14 54.01 -21.67 -44.40
CA LEU A 14 52.61 -21.62 -43.93
C LEU A 14 52.27 -23.00 -43.37
N SER A 15 52.25 -23.14 -42.05
CA SER A 15 51.63 -24.28 -41.41
C SER A 15 50.14 -23.97 -41.24
N GLU A 16 49.31 -24.69 -42.00
CA GLU A 16 47.87 -24.73 -41.82
C GLU A 16 47.52 -25.36 -40.49
N ASN A 17 47.28 -24.50 -39.46
CA ASN A 17 46.56 -24.91 -38.27
C ASN A 17 45.15 -24.33 -38.35
N CYS A 18 44.26 -25.15 -38.86
CA CYS A 18 42.82 -24.94 -38.82
C CYS A 18 42.39 -25.03 -37.37
N ILE A 19 42.24 -23.87 -36.67
CA ILE A 19 41.63 -23.81 -35.36
C ILE A 19 40.13 -23.95 -35.60
N TYR A 20 39.63 -25.14 -35.34
CA TYR A 20 38.18 -25.39 -35.20
C TYR A 20 37.71 -24.67 -33.93
N LEU A 21 37.23 -23.46 -34.05
CA LEU A 21 36.41 -22.79 -33.02
C LEU A 21 35.07 -23.49 -33.01
N SER A 22 34.98 -24.46 -32.13
CA SER A 22 33.71 -25.07 -31.75
C SER A 22 32.93 -24.07 -30.91
N ASP A 23 32.19 -23.15 -31.55
CA ASP A 23 31.13 -22.38 -30.94
C ASP A 23 30.02 -23.34 -30.54
N LYS A 24 30.19 -23.99 -29.40
CA LYS A 24 29.08 -24.54 -28.66
C LYS A 24 28.36 -23.37 -27.98
N GLU A 25 27.57 -22.64 -28.76
CA GLU A 25 26.46 -21.88 -28.20
C GLU A 25 25.57 -22.89 -27.47
N GLN A 26 25.76 -22.97 -26.17
CA GLN A 26 24.80 -23.65 -25.31
C GLN A 26 23.51 -22.82 -25.37
N PRO A 27 22.40 -23.38 -25.87
CA PRO A 27 21.14 -22.65 -25.81
C PRO A 27 20.86 -22.33 -24.36
N MET A 28 20.77 -21.03 -24.03
CA MET A 28 20.29 -20.58 -22.71
C MET A 28 18.98 -21.32 -22.46
N LYS A 29 19.01 -22.26 -21.51
CA LYS A 29 17.82 -22.93 -21.03
C LYS A 29 16.91 -21.86 -20.48
N THR A 30 15.99 -21.37 -21.29
CA THR A 30 14.83 -20.60 -20.82
C THR A 30 14.03 -21.53 -19.95
N SER A 31 14.40 -21.58 -18.67
CA SER A 31 13.66 -22.36 -17.67
C SER A 31 12.24 -21.80 -17.65
N ARG A 32 11.25 -22.69 -17.82
CA ARG A 32 9.84 -22.30 -17.69
C ARG A 32 9.68 -21.50 -16.40
N PRO A 33 8.99 -20.34 -16.48
CA PRO A 33 8.83 -19.50 -15.30
C PRO A 33 8.21 -20.31 -14.15
N THR A 34 8.87 -20.32 -13.03
CA THR A 34 8.43 -21.06 -11.83
C THR A 34 7.35 -20.27 -11.08
N LEU A 35 6.58 -20.94 -10.22
CA LEU A 35 5.63 -20.24 -9.34
C LEU A 35 6.34 -19.11 -8.54
N LYS A 36 7.55 -19.37 -8.05
CA LYS A 36 8.37 -18.35 -7.36
C LYS A 36 8.58 -17.11 -8.23
N SER A 37 8.96 -17.28 -9.50
CA SER A 37 9.21 -16.14 -10.41
C SER A 37 7.94 -15.34 -10.70
N HIS A 38 6.79 -16.00 -10.81
CA HIS A 38 5.51 -15.30 -11.00
C HIS A 38 5.10 -14.51 -9.75
N VAL A 39 5.22 -15.10 -8.56
CA VAL A 39 4.93 -14.44 -7.29
C VAL A 39 5.85 -13.24 -7.09
N SER A 40 7.18 -13.42 -7.22
CA SER A 40 8.16 -12.32 -7.07
C SER A 40 7.90 -11.19 -8.06
N ARG A 41 7.60 -11.51 -9.33
CA ARG A 41 7.27 -10.50 -10.35
C ARG A 41 6.03 -9.70 -9.97
N ARG A 42 4.94 -10.35 -9.52
CA ARG A 42 3.72 -9.66 -9.07
C ARG A 42 4.02 -8.72 -7.90
N ILE A 43 4.82 -9.15 -6.95
CA ILE A 43 5.20 -8.34 -5.78
C ILE A 43 6.03 -7.13 -6.18
N THR A 44 7.01 -7.28 -7.07
CA THR A 44 7.89 -6.19 -7.49
C THR A 44 7.21 -5.20 -8.44
N GLN A 45 6.22 -5.62 -9.21
CA GLN A 45 5.44 -4.77 -10.12
C GLN A 45 4.29 -4.03 -9.43
N ALA A 46 3.93 -4.41 -8.21
CA ALA A 46 2.83 -3.79 -7.48
C ALA A 46 3.21 -2.41 -6.92
N GLN A 47 2.17 -1.67 -6.52
CA GLN A 47 2.35 -0.42 -5.81
C GLN A 47 3.19 -0.61 -4.54
N THR A 48 3.94 0.42 -4.21
CA THR A 48 4.78 0.41 -3.02
C THR A 48 3.93 0.33 -1.74
N ASN A 49 4.45 -0.38 -0.73
CA ASN A 49 3.83 -0.60 0.59
C ASN A 49 2.63 -1.58 0.60
N MET A 50 2.41 -2.36 -0.45
CA MET A 50 1.35 -3.36 -0.45
C MET A 50 1.66 -4.50 0.53
N VAL A 51 0.64 -4.94 1.27
CA VAL A 51 0.67 -6.14 2.11
C VAL A 51 -0.09 -7.25 1.40
N TRP A 52 0.56 -8.40 1.29
CA TRP A 52 0.12 -9.55 0.53
C TRP A 52 -0.45 -10.63 1.42
N THR A 53 -1.45 -11.31 0.90
CA THR A 53 -2.00 -12.53 1.47
C THR A 53 -1.83 -13.68 0.49
N PRO A 54 -1.87 -14.95 0.91
CA PRO A 54 -1.84 -16.05 -0.05
C PRO A 54 -3.00 -16.04 -1.05
N MET A 55 -4.13 -15.41 -0.71
CA MET A 55 -5.28 -15.26 -1.62
C MET A 55 -4.94 -14.39 -2.84
N ASP A 56 -4.04 -13.43 -2.71
CA ASP A 56 -3.63 -12.54 -3.80
C ASP A 56 -2.84 -13.27 -4.91
N PHE A 57 -2.51 -14.55 -4.70
CA PHE A 57 -1.79 -15.43 -5.64
C PHE A 57 -2.56 -16.70 -5.99
N SER A 58 -3.86 -16.75 -5.70
CA SER A 58 -4.70 -17.95 -5.89
C SER A 58 -4.82 -18.39 -7.36
N ASP A 59 -4.64 -17.46 -8.29
CA ASP A 59 -4.61 -17.67 -9.73
C ASP A 59 -3.30 -18.27 -10.25
N LEU A 60 -2.23 -18.24 -9.47
CA LEU A 60 -0.90 -18.71 -9.87
C LEU A 60 -0.65 -20.18 -9.51
N GLY A 61 -1.42 -20.74 -8.59
CA GLY A 61 -1.23 -22.13 -8.17
C GLY A 61 -2.09 -22.54 -6.99
N SER A 62 -1.95 -23.80 -6.57
CA SER A 62 -2.67 -24.30 -5.39
C SER A 62 -2.25 -23.55 -4.12
N ARG A 63 -3.15 -23.48 -3.14
CA ARG A 63 -2.91 -22.83 -1.85
C ARG A 63 -1.63 -23.31 -1.19
N ASP A 64 -1.39 -24.62 -1.16
CA ASP A 64 -0.19 -25.19 -0.56
C ASP A 64 1.10 -24.79 -1.29
N ALA A 65 1.05 -24.73 -2.63
CA ALA A 65 2.19 -24.32 -3.43
C ALA A 65 2.52 -22.84 -3.21
N VAL A 66 1.50 -21.98 -3.12
CA VAL A 66 1.63 -20.55 -2.80
C VAL A 66 2.20 -20.37 -1.39
N ASP A 67 1.62 -21.03 -0.39
CA ASP A 67 2.09 -20.93 1.01
C ASP A 67 3.56 -21.36 1.14
N LYS A 68 3.96 -22.47 0.52
CA LYS A 68 5.37 -22.93 0.48
C LYS A 68 6.27 -21.92 -0.22
N THR A 69 5.79 -21.31 -1.29
CA THR A 69 6.58 -20.30 -2.04
C THR A 69 6.79 -19.04 -1.20
N LEU A 70 5.73 -18.52 -0.54
CA LEU A 70 5.84 -17.37 0.35
C LEU A 70 6.76 -17.66 1.54
N GLN A 71 6.68 -18.86 2.14
CA GLN A 71 7.61 -19.28 3.20
C GLN A 71 9.08 -19.28 2.74
N ARG A 72 9.36 -19.77 1.51
CA ARG A 72 10.72 -19.75 0.95
C ARG A 72 11.21 -18.32 0.71
N LEU A 73 10.34 -17.41 0.22
CA LEU A 73 10.68 -16.01 0.05
C LEU A 73 10.96 -15.30 1.39
N VAL A 74 10.27 -15.69 2.46
CA VAL A 74 10.59 -15.20 3.82
C VAL A 74 11.92 -15.77 4.31
N ALA A 75 12.19 -17.08 4.11
CA ALA A 75 13.45 -17.71 4.50
C ALA A 75 14.65 -17.09 3.77
N SER A 76 14.50 -16.73 2.48
CA SER A 76 15.53 -16.02 1.69
C SER A 76 15.59 -14.52 1.97
N LYS A 77 14.79 -13.99 2.92
CA LYS A 77 14.71 -12.55 3.26
C LYS A 77 14.26 -11.64 2.10
N GLU A 78 13.68 -12.22 1.06
CA GLU A 78 13.06 -11.46 -0.03
C GLU A 78 11.72 -10.86 0.39
N LEU A 79 11.03 -11.48 1.36
CA LEU A 79 9.81 -10.97 1.99
C LEU A 79 9.94 -10.95 3.51
N ARG A 80 9.16 -10.08 4.14
CA ARG A 80 8.95 -10.11 5.60
C ARG A 80 7.56 -10.67 5.88
N ARG A 81 7.47 -11.54 6.87
CA ARG A 81 6.20 -11.98 7.43
C ARG A 81 5.82 -11.04 8.57
N ILE A 82 4.70 -10.32 8.41
CA ILE A 82 4.17 -9.38 9.42
C ILE A 82 3.40 -10.17 10.48
N ASP A 83 2.49 -11.03 10.03
CA ASP A 83 1.68 -11.92 10.86
C ASP A 83 1.33 -13.17 10.06
N ARG A 84 0.54 -14.09 10.65
CA ARG A 84 0.07 -15.30 9.95
C ARG A 84 -0.68 -14.93 8.67
N GLY A 85 -0.14 -15.31 7.51
CA GLY A 85 -0.72 -15.04 6.20
C GLY A 85 -0.69 -13.58 5.76
N LEU A 86 0.19 -12.74 6.36
CA LEU A 86 0.45 -11.35 5.96
C LEU A 86 1.93 -11.18 5.65
N TYR A 87 2.22 -10.69 4.47
CA TYR A 87 3.58 -10.56 3.95
C TYR A 87 3.78 -9.20 3.30
N ASP A 88 4.95 -8.60 3.44
CA ASP A 88 5.33 -7.39 2.72
C ASP A 88 6.75 -7.46 2.18
N LEU A 89 7.06 -6.55 1.26
CA LEU A 89 8.41 -6.29 0.79
C LEU A 89 8.99 -5.15 1.64
N PRO A 90 9.89 -5.44 2.61
CA PRO A 90 10.41 -4.43 3.49
C PRO A 90 11.27 -3.43 2.72
N LYS A 91 10.99 -2.13 2.88
CA LYS A 91 11.84 -1.06 2.37
C LYS A 91 12.89 -0.71 3.41
N MET A 92 14.09 -0.45 2.96
CA MET A 92 15.14 0.07 3.84
C MET A 92 14.92 1.58 4.03
N ASN A 93 14.88 2.00 5.28
CA ASN A 93 14.88 3.42 5.62
C ASN A 93 16.30 3.96 5.38
N SER A 94 16.43 4.95 4.49
CA SER A 94 17.72 5.54 4.10
C SER A 94 18.47 6.23 5.26
N LEU A 95 17.73 6.73 6.27
CA LEU A 95 18.31 7.43 7.41
C LEU A 95 18.81 6.46 8.49
N THR A 96 18.08 5.37 8.73
CA THR A 96 18.37 4.46 9.85
C THR A 96 19.03 3.16 9.41
N ALA A 97 19.12 2.90 8.10
CA ALA A 97 19.56 1.63 7.50
C ALA A 97 18.83 0.39 8.06
N LYS A 98 17.60 0.58 8.58
CA LYS A 98 16.74 -0.49 9.09
C LYS A 98 15.51 -0.66 8.21
N PRO A 99 14.92 -1.87 8.16
CA PRO A 99 13.65 -2.08 7.48
C PRO A 99 12.57 -1.16 8.06
N SER A 100 11.85 -0.43 7.22
CA SER A 100 10.72 0.40 7.65
C SER A 100 9.59 -0.46 8.22
N VAL A 101 8.83 0.13 9.15
CA VAL A 101 7.60 -0.48 9.67
C VAL A 101 6.59 -0.56 8.52
N PRO A 102 5.81 -1.66 8.40
CA PRO A 102 4.74 -1.74 7.42
C PRO A 102 3.73 -0.61 7.58
N ASP A 103 3.18 -0.14 6.48
CA ASP A 103 2.05 0.79 6.51
C ASP A 103 0.83 0.10 7.13
N TYR A 104 0.32 0.66 8.22
CA TYR A 104 -0.78 0.04 8.97
C TYR A 104 -2.10 0.02 8.18
N HIS A 105 -2.34 0.97 7.26
CA HIS A 105 -3.51 0.93 6.38
C HIS A 105 -3.46 -0.29 5.48
N SER A 106 -2.33 -0.53 4.84
CA SER A 106 -2.11 -1.71 3.98
C SER A 106 -2.25 -3.01 4.77
N VAL A 107 -1.84 -3.03 6.04
CA VAL A 107 -2.03 -4.19 6.92
C VAL A 107 -3.51 -4.40 7.23
N ILE A 108 -4.27 -3.34 7.57
CA ILE A 108 -5.70 -3.41 7.86
C ILE A 108 -6.47 -3.91 6.64
N ASP A 109 -6.18 -3.38 5.45
CA ASP A 109 -6.80 -3.80 4.19
C ASP A 109 -6.50 -5.28 3.87
N ALA A 110 -5.26 -5.71 4.10
CA ALA A 110 -4.88 -7.11 3.92
C ALA A 110 -5.58 -8.05 4.92
N VAL A 111 -5.76 -7.62 6.16
CA VAL A 111 -6.55 -8.35 7.17
C VAL A 111 -8.01 -8.50 6.71
N GLY A 112 -8.62 -7.41 6.23
CA GLY A 112 -9.97 -7.44 5.69
C GLY A 112 -10.13 -8.46 4.55
N ARG A 113 -9.16 -8.51 3.62
CA ARG A 113 -9.14 -9.48 2.52
C ARG A 113 -8.86 -10.91 2.98
N ARG A 114 -7.90 -11.10 3.90
CA ARG A 114 -7.51 -12.43 4.42
C ARG A 114 -8.65 -13.11 5.16
N ASP A 115 -9.30 -12.36 6.06
CA ASP A 115 -10.28 -12.90 7.01
C ASP A 115 -11.73 -12.69 6.53
N GLN A 116 -11.92 -12.03 5.37
CA GLN A 116 -13.23 -11.72 4.78
C GLN A 116 -14.13 -10.96 5.75
N VAL A 117 -13.56 -9.98 6.45
CA VAL A 117 -14.26 -9.15 7.45
C VAL A 117 -14.28 -7.70 7.03
N ARG A 118 -15.28 -6.97 7.49
CA ARG A 118 -15.32 -5.52 7.37
C ARG A 118 -14.39 -4.90 8.40
N VAL A 119 -13.65 -3.87 7.97
CA VAL A 119 -12.71 -3.13 8.80
C VAL A 119 -13.01 -1.64 8.76
N LEU A 120 -13.03 -0.99 9.91
CA LEU A 120 -13.34 0.42 10.07
C LEU A 120 -12.41 1.01 11.12
N ILE A 121 -11.53 1.94 10.73
CA ILE A 121 -10.62 2.61 11.68
C ILE A 121 -11.39 3.51 12.63
N ASP A 122 -10.85 3.72 13.83
CA ASP A 122 -11.44 4.64 14.80
C ASP A 122 -11.30 6.12 14.39
N GLY A 123 -12.07 6.97 15.09
CA GLY A 123 -12.16 8.37 14.70
C GLY A 123 -10.89 9.19 15.01
N LEU A 124 -10.14 8.88 16.07
CA LEU A 124 -8.88 9.55 16.37
C LEU A 124 -7.84 9.26 15.29
N THR A 125 -7.69 7.98 14.92
CA THR A 125 -6.82 7.57 13.83
C THR A 125 -7.20 8.26 12.53
N ALA A 126 -8.50 8.27 12.18
CA ALA A 126 -8.99 8.94 10.99
C ALA A 126 -8.73 10.46 11.01
N ALA A 127 -8.90 11.12 12.16
CA ALA A 127 -8.62 12.55 12.29
C ALA A 127 -7.12 12.88 12.16
N ASN A 128 -6.26 12.01 12.70
CA ASN A 128 -4.80 12.15 12.55
C ASN A 128 -4.38 11.95 11.08
N ASP A 129 -4.89 10.91 10.41
CA ASP A 129 -4.63 10.64 8.99
C ASP A 129 -4.98 11.83 8.08
N LEU A 130 -6.07 12.52 8.41
CA LEU A 130 -6.53 13.71 7.68
C LEU A 130 -5.85 15.00 8.13
N GLY A 131 -4.88 14.93 9.07
CA GLY A 131 -4.19 16.11 9.61
C GLY A 131 -5.12 17.07 10.38
N LEU A 132 -6.27 16.57 10.87
CA LEU A 132 -7.23 17.38 11.64
C LEU A 132 -6.85 17.48 13.12
N THR A 133 -5.94 16.63 13.58
CA THR A 133 -5.37 16.66 14.93
C THR A 133 -3.88 16.35 14.90
N PRO A 134 -3.06 16.97 15.76
CA PRO A 134 -1.66 16.61 15.95
C PRO A 134 -1.48 15.36 16.83
N ILE A 135 -2.55 14.84 17.44
CA ILE A 135 -2.49 13.69 18.33
C ILE A 135 -2.17 12.44 17.53
N VAL A 136 -1.02 11.83 17.78
CA VAL A 136 -0.60 10.56 17.19
C VAL A 136 -1.08 9.42 18.09
N PRO A 137 -1.96 8.51 17.63
CA PRO A 137 -2.42 7.39 18.45
C PRO A 137 -1.28 6.40 18.70
N GLY A 138 -1.09 5.99 19.97
CA GLY A 138 -0.14 4.92 20.32
C GLY A 138 -0.63 3.53 19.93
N GLN A 139 -1.92 3.39 19.67
CA GLN A 139 -2.56 2.20 19.12
C GLN A 139 -3.65 2.60 18.13
N VAL A 140 -3.87 1.80 17.10
CA VAL A 140 -4.95 1.96 16.13
C VAL A 140 -6.06 0.98 16.48
N ILE A 141 -7.27 1.50 16.77
CA ILE A 141 -8.44 0.68 17.00
C ILE A 141 -9.16 0.45 15.67
N VAL A 142 -9.35 -0.81 15.32
CA VAL A 142 -10.05 -1.24 14.10
C VAL A 142 -11.33 -1.96 14.50
N HIS A 143 -12.46 -1.36 14.19
CA HIS A 143 -13.77 -1.99 14.36
C HIS A 143 -14.00 -3.02 13.26
N THR A 144 -14.48 -4.20 13.62
CA THR A 144 -14.67 -5.30 12.68
C THR A 144 -15.82 -6.22 13.13
N ASP A 145 -16.41 -6.94 12.21
CA ASP A 145 -17.43 -7.98 12.48
C ASP A 145 -16.82 -9.37 12.74
N GLY A 146 -15.48 -9.50 12.68
CA GLY A 146 -14.75 -10.73 13.01
C GLY A 146 -14.01 -10.62 14.35
N ARG A 147 -13.75 -11.77 14.97
CA ARG A 147 -12.89 -11.87 16.16
C ARG A 147 -11.44 -12.05 15.72
N LEU A 148 -10.65 -10.99 15.81
CA LEU A 148 -9.26 -10.95 15.39
C LEU A 148 -8.33 -10.70 16.59
N ARG A 149 -7.09 -11.19 16.46
CA ARG A 149 -6.02 -10.94 17.46
C ARG A 149 -5.32 -9.63 17.12
N PRO A 150 -4.81 -8.90 18.12
CA PRO A 150 -3.98 -7.73 17.88
C PRO A 150 -2.76 -8.05 17.02
N ILE A 151 -2.33 -7.08 16.22
CA ILE A 151 -1.11 -7.17 15.41
C ILE A 151 -0.19 -6.03 15.81
N THR A 152 1.07 -6.35 16.15
CA THR A 152 2.08 -5.35 16.53
C THR A 152 2.98 -5.04 15.33
N LEU A 153 3.11 -3.75 15.02
CA LEU A 153 3.91 -3.20 13.93
C LEU A 153 4.97 -2.25 14.50
N GLY A 154 6.11 -2.81 14.95
CA GLY A 154 7.10 -2.02 15.68
C GLY A 154 6.52 -1.49 17.00
N ASN A 155 6.41 -0.16 17.14
CA ASN A 155 5.85 0.50 18.33
C ASN A 155 4.33 0.73 18.24
N LEU A 156 3.71 0.43 17.10
CA LEU A 156 2.27 0.59 16.89
C LEU A 156 1.56 -0.75 17.05
N THR A 157 0.41 -0.75 17.73
CA THR A 157 -0.43 -1.94 17.86
C THR A 157 -1.79 -1.70 17.21
N LEU A 158 -2.19 -2.62 16.31
CA LEU A 158 -3.53 -2.69 15.76
C LEU A 158 -4.40 -3.52 16.70
N GLN A 159 -5.42 -2.90 17.30
CA GLN A 159 -6.39 -3.53 18.17
C GLN A 159 -7.70 -3.74 17.42
N PHE A 160 -8.15 -4.98 17.28
CA PHE A 160 -9.40 -5.29 16.62
C PHE A 160 -10.54 -5.38 17.62
N LYS A 161 -11.57 -4.56 17.43
CA LYS A 161 -12.74 -4.50 18.30
C LYS A 161 -13.96 -5.06 17.59
N LEU A 162 -14.50 -6.15 18.11
CA LEU A 162 -15.75 -6.74 17.58
C LEU A 162 -16.88 -5.71 17.68
N THR A 163 -17.52 -5.43 16.57
CA THR A 163 -18.53 -4.37 16.43
C THR A 163 -19.71 -4.90 15.61
N ALA A 164 -20.91 -4.53 16.01
CA ALA A 164 -22.12 -4.96 15.31
C ALA A 164 -22.10 -4.50 13.84
N PRO A 165 -22.53 -5.34 12.90
CA PRO A 165 -22.53 -5.04 11.46
C PRO A 165 -23.22 -3.72 11.08
N SER A 166 -24.27 -3.33 11.81
CA SER A 166 -25.01 -2.07 11.59
C SER A 166 -24.16 -0.82 11.83
N LYS A 167 -23.08 -0.92 12.62
CA LYS A 167 -22.15 0.19 12.91
C LYS A 167 -20.97 0.23 11.93
N LEU A 168 -20.89 -0.73 11.02
CA LEU A 168 -19.81 -0.87 10.04
C LEU A 168 -20.25 -0.43 8.63
N TYR A 169 -21.30 0.40 8.51
CA TYR A 169 -21.78 0.87 7.21
C TYR A 169 -20.64 1.48 6.38
N TRP A 170 -19.82 2.33 7.00
CA TRP A 170 -18.76 3.06 6.32
C TRP A 170 -17.47 2.22 6.07
N ALA A 171 -17.44 0.97 6.50
CA ALA A 171 -16.30 0.09 6.25
C ALA A 171 -16.10 -0.17 4.75
N GLY A 172 -14.90 0.11 4.24
CA GLY A 172 -14.58 -0.01 2.83
C GLY A 172 -15.09 1.12 1.93
N HIS A 173 -15.80 2.10 2.48
CA HIS A 173 -16.29 3.27 1.74
C HIS A 173 -15.19 4.32 1.56
N PRO A 174 -15.08 4.99 0.40
CA PRO A 174 -14.12 6.07 0.17
C PRO A 174 -14.20 7.21 1.19
N ALA A 175 -15.41 7.53 1.67
CA ALA A 175 -15.65 8.59 2.65
C ALA A 175 -15.42 8.19 4.11
N MET A 176 -15.06 6.93 4.37
CA MET A 176 -14.90 6.36 5.72
C MET A 176 -14.11 7.26 6.67
N ARG A 177 -12.92 7.71 6.26
CA ARG A 177 -12.03 8.52 7.11
C ARG A 177 -12.66 9.84 7.50
N ILE A 178 -13.35 10.50 6.58
CA ILE A 178 -14.02 11.78 6.85
C ILE A 178 -15.12 11.59 7.90
N ILE A 179 -15.96 10.58 7.71
CA ILE A 179 -17.07 10.30 8.64
C ILE A 179 -16.55 9.91 10.03
N GLN A 180 -15.52 9.05 10.11
CA GLN A 180 -14.93 8.66 11.39
C GLN A 180 -14.27 9.84 12.11
N ALA A 181 -13.54 10.67 11.39
CA ALA A 181 -12.95 11.89 11.95
C ALA A 181 -14.02 12.86 12.49
N LEU A 182 -15.12 13.05 11.76
CA LEU A 182 -16.23 13.88 12.22
C LEU A 182 -16.91 13.32 13.48
N TYR A 183 -17.06 12.00 13.61
CA TYR A 183 -17.56 11.39 14.85
C TYR A 183 -16.65 11.71 16.04
N TRP A 184 -15.34 11.65 15.86
CA TRP A 184 -14.37 11.95 16.89
C TRP A 184 -14.36 13.44 17.24
N LEU A 185 -14.48 14.31 16.23
CA LEU A 185 -14.52 15.77 16.42
C LEU A 185 -15.86 16.29 16.99
N ARG A 186 -16.84 15.41 17.20
CA ARG A 186 -18.22 15.80 17.56
C ARG A 186 -18.31 16.84 18.66
N ASP A 187 -17.63 16.61 19.77
CA ASP A 187 -17.74 17.48 20.92
C ASP A 187 -16.96 18.79 20.72
N SER A 188 -15.84 18.74 20.06
CA SER A 188 -15.08 19.92 19.62
C SER A 188 -15.84 20.77 18.58
N LEU A 189 -16.62 20.15 17.70
CA LEU A 189 -17.44 20.84 16.71
C LEU A 189 -18.71 21.48 17.29
N LYS A 190 -19.16 21.05 18.47
CA LYS A 190 -20.28 21.66 19.19
C LYS A 190 -19.85 22.88 20.00
N ASP A 191 -18.66 22.83 20.54
CA ASP A 191 -18.06 23.91 21.34
C ASP A 191 -17.26 24.83 20.41
N SER A 192 -17.98 25.78 19.80
CA SER A 192 -17.44 26.73 18.83
C SER A 192 -16.34 27.66 19.38
N ALA A 193 -16.07 27.62 20.68
CA ALA A 193 -15.00 28.39 21.30
C ALA A 193 -13.62 27.68 21.22
N GLN A 194 -13.57 26.38 21.03
CA GLN A 194 -12.31 25.60 21.06
C GLN A 194 -11.78 25.18 19.69
N VAL A 195 -12.65 25.08 18.68
CA VAL A 195 -12.25 24.63 17.34
C VAL A 195 -12.88 25.52 16.28
N ASP A 196 -12.02 26.11 15.45
CA ASP A 196 -12.49 26.83 14.27
C ASP A 196 -13.06 25.85 13.23
N GLN A 197 -14.37 25.70 13.22
CA GLN A 197 -15.12 24.87 12.27
C GLN A 197 -14.78 25.23 10.81
N ALA A 198 -14.53 26.51 10.53
CA ALA A 198 -14.18 26.99 9.20
C ALA A 198 -12.82 26.45 8.77
N THR A 199 -11.85 26.39 9.67
CA THR A 199 -10.53 25.80 9.40
C THR A 199 -10.63 24.30 9.11
N ILE A 200 -11.43 23.54 9.86
CA ILE A 200 -11.65 22.10 9.59
C ILE A 200 -12.32 21.91 8.23
N GLN A 201 -13.37 22.67 7.94
CA GLN A 201 -14.05 22.61 6.65
C GLN A 201 -13.10 22.95 5.50
N ALA A 202 -12.30 24.02 5.63
CA ALA A 202 -11.33 24.41 4.60
C ALA A 202 -10.29 23.32 4.35
N LYS A 203 -9.76 22.67 5.42
CA LYS A 203 -8.85 21.53 5.30
C LYS A 203 -9.49 20.36 4.56
N LEU A 204 -10.71 19.98 4.93
CA LEU A 204 -11.42 18.86 4.29
C LEU A 204 -11.78 19.16 2.83
N VAL A 205 -12.15 20.41 2.49
CA VAL A 205 -12.35 20.82 1.10
C VAL A 205 -11.07 20.65 0.28
N ARG A 206 -9.94 21.11 0.80
CA ARG A 206 -8.64 20.96 0.12
C ARG A 206 -8.26 19.48 -0.06
N LEU A 207 -8.46 18.65 0.96
CA LEU A 207 -8.20 17.20 0.88
C LEU A 207 -9.09 16.52 -0.16
N LEU A 208 -10.37 16.86 -0.20
CA LEU A 208 -11.30 16.38 -1.23
C LEU A 208 -10.84 16.77 -2.63
N GLN A 209 -10.41 18.02 -2.82
CA GLN A 209 -9.96 18.51 -4.13
C GLN A 209 -8.65 17.85 -4.60
N ALA A 210 -7.73 17.56 -3.67
CA ALA A 210 -6.45 16.92 -3.97
C ALA A 210 -6.55 15.40 -4.16
N SER A 211 -7.69 14.79 -3.82
CA SER A 211 -7.87 13.34 -3.90
C SER A 211 -8.20 12.87 -5.31
N ASP A 212 -7.49 11.85 -5.79
CA ASP A 212 -7.82 11.14 -7.03
C ASP A 212 -9.20 10.48 -6.97
N GLN A 213 -9.70 10.20 -5.75
CA GLN A 213 -11.02 9.62 -5.48
C GLN A 213 -12.11 10.66 -5.19
N LYS A 214 -11.88 11.93 -5.47
CA LYS A 214 -12.81 13.04 -5.19
C LYS A 214 -14.27 12.72 -5.53
N ALA A 215 -14.51 12.29 -6.76
CA ALA A 215 -15.86 11.99 -7.24
C ALA A 215 -16.50 10.83 -6.45
N ALA A 216 -15.74 9.79 -6.18
CA ALA A 216 -16.20 8.63 -5.40
C ALA A 216 -16.54 9.03 -3.96
N ILE A 217 -15.66 9.81 -3.30
CA ILE A 217 -15.90 10.30 -1.93
C ILE A 217 -17.13 11.18 -1.87
N GLN A 218 -17.31 12.12 -2.81
CA GLN A 218 -18.49 13.00 -2.84
C GLN A 218 -19.78 12.22 -3.10
N ALA A 219 -19.78 11.26 -4.03
CA ALA A 219 -20.93 10.39 -4.30
C ALA A 219 -21.31 9.58 -3.05
N ASP A 220 -20.31 9.01 -2.40
CA ASP A 220 -20.45 8.22 -1.18
C ASP A 220 -21.02 9.03 -0.02
N LEU A 221 -20.51 10.25 0.21
CA LEU A 221 -21.05 11.17 1.21
C LEU A 221 -22.52 11.52 0.94
N ARG A 222 -22.92 11.75 -0.32
CA ARG A 222 -24.32 12.05 -0.67
C ARG A 222 -25.22 10.84 -0.41
N THR A 223 -24.80 9.67 -0.84
CA THR A 223 -25.57 8.42 -0.70
C THR A 223 -25.71 8.02 0.76
N GLY A 224 -24.66 8.16 1.56
CA GLY A 224 -24.61 7.72 2.96
C GLY A 224 -25.20 8.74 3.96
N LEU A 225 -25.69 9.91 3.54
CA LEU A 225 -26.21 10.94 4.45
C LEU A 225 -27.26 10.43 5.44
N HIS A 226 -28.12 9.50 5.02
CA HIS A 226 -29.19 8.92 5.85
C HIS A 226 -28.68 8.06 7.00
N THR A 227 -27.43 7.60 6.95
CA THR A 227 -26.82 6.71 7.97
C THR A 227 -26.12 7.46 9.09
N ILE A 228 -25.96 8.77 8.95
CA ILE A 228 -25.25 9.61 9.93
C ILE A 228 -26.22 10.51 10.72
N PRO A 229 -25.86 10.93 11.95
CA PRO A 229 -26.70 11.78 12.78
C PRO A 229 -27.05 13.12 12.12
N ALA A 230 -28.21 13.69 12.46
CA ALA A 230 -28.71 14.95 11.87
C ALA A 230 -27.71 16.12 11.95
N TRP A 231 -26.98 16.28 13.06
CA TRP A 231 -25.94 17.31 13.19
C TRP A 231 -24.82 17.15 12.16
N MET A 232 -24.42 15.91 11.88
CA MET A 232 -23.35 15.61 10.91
C MET A 232 -23.86 15.74 9.47
N GLN A 233 -25.15 15.41 9.22
CA GLN A 233 -25.77 15.60 7.90
C GLN A 233 -25.68 17.05 7.44
N LYS A 234 -26.02 18.02 8.32
CA LYS A 234 -25.92 19.44 8.02
C LYS A 234 -24.47 19.79 7.66
N TRP A 235 -23.54 19.39 8.47
CA TRP A 235 -22.11 19.66 8.31
C TRP A 235 -21.55 19.08 6.99
N VAL A 236 -21.94 17.85 6.64
CA VAL A 236 -21.51 17.18 5.39
C VAL A 236 -22.11 17.85 4.16
N ARG A 237 -23.41 18.32 4.22
CA ARG A 237 -23.99 19.08 3.11
C ARG A 237 -23.25 20.39 2.86
N GLU A 238 -22.90 21.11 3.92
CA GLU A 238 -22.11 22.35 3.80
C GLU A 238 -20.72 22.09 3.22
N LEU A 239 -20.06 20.98 3.63
CA LEU A 239 -18.78 20.56 3.08
C LEU A 239 -18.88 20.29 1.56
N LEU A 240 -19.91 19.58 1.13
CA LEU A 240 -20.13 19.25 -0.28
C LEU A 240 -20.37 20.52 -1.12
N LEU A 241 -21.22 21.44 -0.65
CA LEU A 241 -21.47 22.73 -1.32
C LEU A 241 -20.18 23.54 -1.47
N ARG A 242 -19.38 23.68 -0.42
CA ARG A 242 -18.09 24.38 -0.48
C ARG A 242 -17.12 23.73 -1.45
N ALA A 243 -17.09 22.40 -1.50
CA ALA A 243 -16.23 21.65 -2.43
C ALA A 243 -16.66 21.84 -3.90
N GLU A 244 -17.95 22.03 -4.16
CA GLU A 244 -18.48 22.36 -5.50
C GLU A 244 -18.10 23.79 -5.92
N HIS A 245 -18.31 24.78 -5.05
CA HIS A 245 -17.91 26.17 -5.32
C HIS A 245 -16.43 26.33 -5.60
N PHE A 246 -15.57 25.70 -4.80
CA PHE A 246 -14.13 25.70 -5.02
C PHE A 246 -13.72 25.14 -6.39
N SER A 247 -14.47 24.14 -6.88
CA SER A 247 -14.22 23.55 -8.20
C SER A 247 -14.64 24.45 -9.36
N LEU A 248 -15.62 25.33 -9.16
CA LEU A 248 -16.06 26.31 -10.16
C LEU A 248 -15.11 27.49 -10.27
N GLU A 249 -14.63 28.01 -9.13
CA GLU A 249 -13.66 29.09 -9.08
C GLU A 249 -12.30 28.71 -9.69
N ALA A 250 -11.87 27.45 -9.56
CA ALA A 250 -10.63 26.95 -10.15
C ALA A 250 -10.71 26.74 -11.67
N ARG A 251 -11.89 26.86 -12.29
CA ARG A 251 -12.13 26.72 -13.74
C ARG A 251 -12.36 28.05 -14.46
N SER A 252 -12.59 29.12 -13.70
CA SER A 252 -12.72 30.50 -14.20
C SER A 252 -11.36 31.22 -14.17
#